data_9b46e270103b7a1be42814a9d2ae078c
#
_entry.id   9b46e270103b7a1be42814a9d2ae078c
#
_cell.length_a   1.000
_cell.length_b   1.000
_cell.length_c   1.000
_cell.angle_alpha   90.00
_cell.angle_beta   90.00
_cell.angle_gamma   90.00
#
_symmetry.space_group_name_H-M   'P 1'
#
loop_
_entity.id
_entity.type
_entity.pdbx_description
1 polymer ?
#
loop_
_entity_poly.entity_id
_entity_poly.type
_entity_poly.pdbx_seq_one_letter_code
_entity_poly.pdbx_strand_id
1 'polypeptide(L)' 'AGIPVFEGVFHHRSELTEANRIRKLEYDFPAIAFGALAESLNKAQMGQDVNIRGFLAPRSMKSSKLIVHITELN' A
#
# COMPACT_ATOMS: atom_id res chain seq x y z
N ALA A 1 -1.02 14.61 21.51
CA ALA A 1 -1.43 14.51 20.12
C ALA A 1 -0.30 13.93 19.29
N GLY A 2 -0.57 12.88 18.56
CA GLY A 2 0.41 12.24 17.70
C GLY A 2 0.13 12.52 16.23
N ILE A 3 1.03 12.05 15.38
CA ILE A 3 0.83 12.09 13.93
C ILE A 3 -0.20 11.03 13.57
N PRO A 4 -1.20 11.35 12.72
CA PRO A 4 -2.14 10.34 12.26
C PRO A 4 -1.42 9.18 11.55
N VAL A 5 -1.88 7.97 11.79
CA VAL A 5 -1.32 6.76 11.19
C VAL A 5 -2.45 5.95 10.57
N PHE A 6 -2.20 5.45 9.37
CA PHE A 6 -3.08 4.50 8.71
C PHE A 6 -2.33 3.19 8.52
N GLU A 7 -2.95 2.08 8.92
CA GLU A 7 -2.46 0.75 8.58
C GLU A 7 -3.61 -0.03 7.97
N GLY A 8 -3.35 -0.71 6.87
CA GLY A 8 -4.37 -1.51 6.23
C GLY A 8 -3.79 -2.48 5.23
N VAL A 9 -4.65 -3.29 4.65
CA VAL A 9 -4.30 -4.24 3.61
C VAL A 9 -4.96 -3.80 2.32
N PHE A 10 -4.16 -3.69 1.27
CA PHE A 10 -4.64 -3.35 -0.06
C PHE A 10 -4.61 -4.57 -0.95
N HIS A 11 -5.56 -4.62 -1.89
CA HIS A 11 -5.62 -5.65 -2.90
C HIS A 11 -5.11 -5.08 -4.22
N HIS A 12 -4.17 -5.77 -4.85
CA HIS A 12 -3.61 -5.38 -6.13
C HIS A 12 -3.94 -6.41 -7.20
N ARG A 13 -4.35 -5.92 -8.35
CA ARG A 13 -4.61 -6.75 -9.52
C ARG A 13 -4.02 -6.07 -10.74
N SER A 14 -3.20 -6.80 -11.48
CA SER A 14 -2.60 -6.25 -12.70
C SER A 14 -2.30 -7.35 -13.70
N GLU A 15 -2.02 -6.95 -14.94
CA GLU A 15 -1.53 -7.84 -15.98
C GLU A 15 -0.22 -7.29 -16.49
N LEU A 16 0.72 -8.17 -16.76
CA LEU A 16 1.99 -7.79 -17.35
C LEU A 16 2.44 -8.87 -18.32
N THR A 17 3.32 -8.49 -19.25
CA THR A 17 3.89 -9.41 -20.20
C THR A 17 5.29 -9.79 -19.75
N GLU A 18 5.52 -11.10 -19.62
CA GLU A 18 6.80 -11.64 -19.22
C GLU A 18 7.11 -12.83 -20.12
N ALA A 19 8.26 -12.81 -20.79
CA ALA A 19 8.70 -13.85 -21.71
C ALA A 19 7.63 -14.16 -22.78
N ASN A 20 7.03 -13.12 -23.36
CA ASN A 20 5.98 -13.20 -24.39
C ASN A 20 4.67 -13.84 -23.91
N ARG A 21 4.46 -13.92 -22.60
CA ARG A 21 3.23 -14.43 -22.01
C ARG A 21 2.60 -13.37 -21.13
N ILE A 22 1.28 -13.29 -21.18
CA ILE A 22 0.53 -12.41 -20.28
C ILE A 22 0.42 -13.12 -18.94
N ARG A 23 0.85 -12.42 -17.89
CA ARG A 23 0.70 -12.88 -16.51
C ARG A 23 -0.28 -12.00 -15.78
N LYS A 24 -1.16 -12.65 -15.05
CA LYS A 24 -2.07 -11.94 -14.13
C LYS A 24 -1.47 -11.99 -12.74
N LEU A 25 -1.35 -10.81 -12.13
CA LEU A 25 -0.90 -10.70 -10.76
C LEU A 25 -2.06 -10.27 -9.89
N GLU A 26 -2.25 -10.97 -8.80
CA GLU A 26 -3.27 -10.62 -7.82
C GLU A 26 -2.74 -10.97 -6.45
N TYR A 27 -2.64 -9.98 -5.58
CA TYR A 27 -2.12 -10.20 -4.24
C TYR A 27 -2.57 -9.09 -3.31
N ASP A 28 -2.57 -9.43 -2.02
CA ASP A 28 -2.82 -8.47 -0.96
C ASP A 28 -1.49 -8.06 -0.35
N PHE A 29 -1.39 -6.81 0.06
CA PHE A 29 -0.19 -6.33 0.72
C PHE A 29 -0.53 -5.38 1.86
N PRO A 30 0.24 -5.45 2.96
CA PRO A 30 0.07 -4.50 4.05
C PRO A 30 0.72 -3.16 3.71
N ALA A 31 0.10 -2.08 4.14
CA ALA A 31 0.60 -0.74 3.89
C ALA A 31 0.39 0.16 5.10
N ILE A 32 1.26 1.15 5.23
CA ILE A 32 1.20 2.13 6.30
C ILE A 32 1.39 3.52 5.70
N ALA A 33 0.70 4.49 6.27
CA ALA A 33 0.83 5.89 5.88
C ALA A 33 0.79 6.78 7.11
N PHE A 34 1.41 7.94 7.01
CA PHE A 34 1.50 8.89 8.11
C PHE A 34 1.03 10.28 7.67
N GLY A 35 0.51 11.04 8.63
CA GLY A 35 0.15 12.43 8.42
C GLY A 35 -1.07 12.61 7.55
N ALA A 36 -1.01 13.56 6.62
CA ALA A 36 -2.14 13.88 5.74
C ALA A 36 -2.60 12.71 4.89
N LEU A 37 -1.65 11.86 4.45
CA LEU A 37 -1.99 10.65 3.70
C LEU A 37 -2.82 9.69 4.54
N ALA A 38 -2.45 9.54 5.82
CA ALA A 38 -3.21 8.70 6.73
C ALA A 38 -4.64 9.21 6.91
N GLU A 39 -4.80 10.51 7.04
CA GLU A 39 -6.12 11.11 7.15
C GLU A 39 -6.97 10.86 5.91
N SER A 40 -6.38 11.01 4.73
CA SER A 40 -7.08 10.75 3.47
C SER A 40 -7.51 9.29 3.36
N LEU A 41 -6.64 8.36 3.72
CA LEU A 41 -6.93 6.94 3.66
C LEU A 41 -7.98 6.52 4.69
N ASN A 42 -7.95 7.10 5.87
CA ASN A 42 -8.94 6.81 6.90
C ASN A 42 -10.35 7.28 6.50
N LYS A 43 -10.44 8.25 5.60
CA LYS A 43 -11.71 8.73 5.07
C LYS A 43 -12.17 7.96 3.84
N ALA A 44 -11.28 7.20 3.21
CA ALA A 44 -11.61 6.44 2.01
C ALA A 44 -12.57 5.29 2.35
N GLN A 45 -13.48 5.01 1.43
CA GLN A 45 -14.41 3.91 1.60
C GLN A 45 -13.74 2.59 1.25
N MET A 46 -14.11 1.54 1.99
CA MET A 46 -13.66 0.20 1.71
C MET A 46 -14.11 -0.22 0.31
N GLY A 47 -13.19 -0.83 -0.45
CA GLY A 47 -13.47 -1.24 -1.82
C GLY A 47 -13.23 -0.16 -2.86
N GLN A 48 -12.85 1.05 -2.45
CA GLN A 48 -12.53 2.13 -3.35
C GLN A 48 -11.19 1.90 -4.04
N ASP A 49 -11.14 2.14 -5.35
CA ASP A 49 -9.88 2.06 -6.09
C ASP A 49 -9.03 3.30 -5.82
N VAL A 50 -7.77 3.08 -5.53
CA VAL A 50 -6.82 4.16 -5.29
C VAL A 50 -5.51 3.86 -5.99
N ASN A 51 -4.82 4.93 -6.40
CA ASN A 51 -3.46 4.83 -6.91
C ASN A 51 -2.52 5.30 -5.82
N ILE A 52 -1.60 4.44 -5.44
CA ILE A 52 -0.64 4.77 -4.40
C ILE A 52 0.78 4.58 -4.90
N ARG A 53 1.68 5.37 -4.37
CA ARG A 53 3.12 5.20 -4.54
C ARG A 53 3.75 5.08 -3.17
N GLY A 54 4.79 4.27 -3.10
CA GLY A 54 5.49 4.08 -1.86
C GLY A 54 6.72 3.21 -2.05
N PHE A 55 7.28 2.80 -0.96
CA PHE A 55 8.45 1.94 -0.96
C PHE A 55 8.29 0.82 0.06
N LEU A 56 9.00 -0.28 -0.16
CA LEU A 56 9.02 -1.39 0.76
C LEU A 56 10.11 -1.17 1.80
N ALA A 57 9.76 -1.33 3.06
CA ALA A 57 10.70 -1.25 4.16
C ALA A 57 10.20 -2.08 5.33
N PRO A 58 11.07 -2.49 6.25
CA PRO A 58 10.62 -3.17 7.45
C PRO A 58 9.71 -2.25 8.26
N ARG A 59 8.72 -2.83 8.90
CA ARG A 59 7.79 -2.09 9.76
C ARG A 59 8.52 -1.46 10.95
N SER A 60 9.51 -2.17 11.45
CA SER A 60 10.36 -1.68 12.53
C SER A 60 11.75 -2.29 12.38
N MET A 61 12.71 -1.77 13.12
CA MET A 61 14.08 -2.28 13.08
C MET A 61 14.18 -3.74 13.50
N LYS A 62 13.22 -4.22 14.27
CA LYS A 62 13.20 -5.60 14.77
C LYS A 62 12.39 -6.55 13.88
N SER A 63 11.70 -6.03 12.91
CA SER A 63 10.83 -6.84 12.05
C SER A 63 11.56 -7.23 10.77
N SER A 64 11.43 -8.48 10.36
CA SER A 64 11.90 -8.95 9.06
C SER A 64 10.82 -8.83 7.98
N LYS A 65 9.59 -8.50 8.36
CA LYS A 65 8.49 -8.36 7.41
C LYS A 65 8.52 -7.01 6.76
N LEU A 66 8.32 -7.00 5.44
CA LEU A 66 8.24 -5.76 4.67
C LEU A 66 6.80 -5.28 4.60
N ILE A 67 6.66 -3.97 4.65
CA ILE A 67 5.37 -3.29 4.52
C ILE A 67 5.55 -2.13 3.56
N VAL A 68 4.51 -1.80 2.80
CA VAL A 68 4.56 -0.66 1.89
C VAL A 68 4.36 0.62 2.68
N HIS A 69 5.33 1.54 2.58
CA HIS A 69 5.21 2.89 3.14
C HIS A 69 4.69 3.81 2.05
N ILE A 70 3.48 4.30 2.22
CA ILE A 70 2.82 5.12 1.20
C ILE A 70 3.37 6.54 1.24
N THR A 71 3.84 7.04 0.09
CA THR A 71 4.35 8.40 -0.03
C THR A 71 3.45 9.30 -0.85
N GLU A 72 2.62 8.75 -1.73
CA GLU A 72 1.70 9.51 -2.56
C GLU A 72 0.39 8.75 -2.72
N LEU A 73 -0.68 9.52 -2.82
CA LEU A 73 -2.03 9.01 -3.03
C LEU A 73 -2.73 9.87 -4.08
N ASN A 74 -3.23 9.22 -5.11
CA ASN A 74 -4.01 9.89 -6.16
C ASN A 74 -5.43 9.34 -6.20
#